data_cfd66147c54a6fa8663ffa9daf0297d2
#
_entry.id   cfd66147c54a6fa8663ffa9daf0297d2
#
_cell.length_a   1.000
_cell.length_b   1.000
_cell.length_c   1.000
_cell.angle_alpha   90.00
_cell.angle_beta   90.00
_cell.angle_gamma   90.00
#
_symmetry.space_group_name_H-M   'P 1'
#
loop_
_entity.id
_entity.type
_entity.pdbx_description
1 polymer ?
#
loop_
_entity_poly.entity_id
_entity_poly.type
_entity_poly.pdbx_seq_one_letter_code
_entity_poly.pdbx_strand_id
1 'polypeptide(L)'
;WVIPGMVDIHTHYDVEVLVSPGLTESVRHGITSVLVGSCSLSTIHASPSDAGDLFGRVEAIPRRHVVETLDEKMTWTSAQEYVAALEALPLGPNVAAFIGHSDIRAAELGLDRATRKDVTPSPTELAAMEAKLEEALDAGFVGMTSQQLLFDKLDGEVCRSRTLPSTYAKGKERRRLNKILRRRGRALQ
;
A
#
# COMPACT_ATOMS: atom_id res chain seq x y z
N TRP A 1 17.00 -5.08 32.24
CA TRP A 1 17.41 -5.62 30.94
C TRP A 1 17.41 -4.50 29.91
N VAL A 2 18.43 -4.44 29.08
CA VAL A 2 18.49 -3.57 27.90
C VAL A 2 18.44 -4.51 26.69
N ILE A 3 17.45 -4.29 25.82
CA ILE A 3 17.24 -5.11 24.62
C ILE A 3 17.14 -4.19 23.40
N PRO A 4 17.40 -4.68 22.19
CA PRO A 4 17.11 -3.93 20.96
C PRO A 4 15.61 -3.56 20.90
N GLY A 5 15.31 -2.45 20.24
CA GLY A 5 13.92 -2.10 19.94
C GLY A 5 13.25 -3.14 19.04
N MET A 6 11.96 -3.32 19.20
CA MET A 6 11.17 -4.25 18.39
C MET A 6 10.85 -3.67 17.03
N VAL A 7 10.74 -4.55 16.03
CA VAL A 7 10.32 -4.21 14.67
C VAL A 7 8.94 -4.80 14.43
N ASP A 8 7.95 -3.95 14.12
CA ASP A 8 6.64 -4.40 13.67
C ASP A 8 6.64 -4.50 12.14
N ILE A 9 6.65 -5.72 11.65
CA ILE A 9 6.78 -6.02 10.22
C ILE A 9 5.46 -6.01 9.45
N HIS A 10 4.34 -5.77 10.12
CA HIS A 10 3.01 -5.79 9.51
C HIS A 10 2.09 -4.78 10.16
N THR A 11 2.02 -3.58 9.59
CA THR A 11 1.14 -2.52 10.07
C THR A 11 0.31 -1.93 8.93
N HIS A 12 -0.73 -1.20 9.29
CA HIS A 12 -1.58 -0.44 8.38
C HIS A 12 -1.62 1.04 8.78
N TYR A 13 -0.48 1.57 9.18
CA TYR A 13 -0.32 2.96 9.59
C TYR A 13 -0.16 3.94 8.42
N ASP A 14 -0.43 3.51 7.19
CA ASP A 14 -0.24 4.29 5.96
C ASP A 14 -0.94 5.65 5.98
N VAL A 15 -2.10 5.74 6.63
CA VAL A 15 -2.84 6.99 6.81
C VAL A 15 -2.57 7.58 8.19
N GLU A 16 -2.45 6.76 9.23
CA GLU A 16 -2.21 7.23 10.59
C GLU A 16 -0.90 8.01 10.71
N VAL A 17 0.16 7.56 10.03
CA VAL A 17 1.47 8.22 10.07
C VAL A 17 1.41 9.67 9.57
N LEU A 18 0.46 10.01 8.70
CA LEU A 18 0.28 11.36 8.15
C LEU A 18 -0.34 12.33 9.15
N VAL A 19 -1.14 11.83 10.10
CA VAL A 19 -1.85 12.64 11.11
C VAL A 19 -1.23 12.50 12.50
N SER A 20 -0.58 11.39 12.79
CA SER A 20 0.06 11.09 14.07
C SER A 20 1.44 10.45 13.86
N PRO A 21 2.40 11.19 13.27
CA PRO A 21 3.69 10.63 12.86
C PRO A 21 4.53 10.09 14.03
N GLY A 22 4.24 10.50 15.24
CA GLY A 22 4.88 9.97 16.45
C GLY A 22 4.58 8.49 16.70
N LEU A 23 3.48 7.94 16.16
CA LEU A 23 3.02 6.56 16.36
C LEU A 23 3.20 6.12 17.82
N THR A 24 2.71 6.96 18.74
CA THR A 24 3.05 6.93 20.17
C THR A 24 2.68 5.62 20.84
N GLU A 25 1.61 4.94 20.40
CA GLU A 25 1.24 3.65 20.98
C GLU A 25 2.28 2.58 20.65
N SER A 26 2.75 2.52 19.40
CA SER A 26 3.82 1.59 19.01
C SER A 26 5.11 1.86 19.79
N VAL A 27 5.53 3.13 19.86
CA VAL A 27 6.75 3.53 20.58
C VAL A 27 6.64 3.21 22.07
N ARG A 28 5.49 3.46 22.69
CA ARG A 28 5.23 3.16 24.09
C ARG A 28 5.36 1.67 24.41
N HIS A 29 5.11 0.79 23.45
CA HIS A 29 5.29 -0.67 23.56
C HIS A 29 6.68 -1.16 23.16
N GLY A 30 7.63 -0.25 22.93
CA GLY A 30 9.04 -0.60 22.61
C GLY A 30 9.30 -0.88 21.14
N ILE A 31 8.35 -0.56 20.25
CA ILE A 31 8.52 -0.67 18.80
C ILE A 31 9.32 0.55 18.33
N THR A 32 10.45 0.32 17.68
CA THR A 32 11.34 1.36 17.16
C THR A 32 11.38 1.41 15.64
N SER A 33 10.76 0.44 14.98
CA SER A 33 10.63 0.40 13.52
C SER A 33 9.31 -0.23 13.13
N VAL A 34 8.63 0.34 12.13
CA VAL A 34 7.36 -0.17 11.59
C VAL A 34 7.45 -0.32 10.08
N LEU A 35 6.73 -1.30 9.53
CA LEU A 35 6.58 -1.49 8.10
C LEU A 35 5.13 -1.20 7.70
N VAL A 36 4.93 -0.23 6.80
CA VAL A 36 3.63 0.12 6.20
C VAL A 36 3.46 -0.50 4.82
N GLY A 37 2.26 -0.42 4.25
CA GLY A 37 1.98 -0.99 2.93
C GLY A 37 1.65 -2.49 2.96
N SER A 38 1.15 -3.01 4.09
CA SER A 38 0.80 -4.43 4.27
C SER A 38 -0.47 -4.83 3.50
N CYS A 39 -0.74 -6.12 3.38
CA CYS A 39 -1.96 -6.70 2.81
C CYS A 39 -2.32 -6.20 1.40
N SER A 40 -1.36 -5.88 0.57
CA SER A 40 -1.52 -5.28 -0.76
C SER A 40 -2.01 -3.83 -0.78
N LEU A 41 -2.12 -3.18 0.38
CA LEU A 41 -2.58 -1.80 0.52
C LEU A 41 -1.39 -0.85 0.62
N SER A 42 -1.48 0.29 -0.02
CA SER A 42 -0.59 1.44 0.17
C SER A 42 -1.29 2.71 -0.33
N THR A 43 -0.73 3.87 -0.04
CA THR A 43 -1.30 5.18 -0.40
C THR A 43 -0.39 5.95 -1.36
N ILE A 44 0.25 5.25 -2.30
CA ILE A 44 1.26 5.86 -3.18
C ILE A 44 0.65 6.35 -4.49
N HIS A 45 -0.15 5.52 -5.16
CA HIS A 45 -0.64 5.78 -6.51
C HIS A 45 -2.16 5.85 -6.65
N ALA A 46 -2.92 5.17 -5.78
CA ALA A 46 -4.37 5.23 -5.80
C ALA A 46 -4.88 6.63 -5.42
N SER A 47 -5.99 7.05 -6.02
CA SER A 47 -6.64 8.31 -5.63
C SER A 47 -7.10 8.26 -4.16
N PRO A 48 -7.24 9.41 -3.48
CA PRO A 48 -7.78 9.45 -2.12
C PRO A 48 -9.11 8.69 -1.96
N SER A 49 -9.99 8.79 -2.95
CA SER A 49 -11.26 8.06 -2.97
C SER A 49 -11.08 6.55 -3.04
N ASP A 50 -10.20 6.07 -3.94
CA ASP A 50 -9.92 4.64 -4.07
C ASP A 50 -9.19 4.08 -2.85
N ALA A 51 -8.25 4.85 -2.28
CA ALA A 51 -7.60 4.51 -1.02
C ALA A 51 -8.62 4.41 0.12
N GLY A 52 -9.58 5.33 0.20
CA GLY A 52 -10.68 5.25 1.16
C GLY A 52 -11.50 3.98 1.03
N ASP A 53 -11.76 3.51 -0.18
CA ASP A 53 -12.45 2.26 -0.45
C ASP A 53 -11.59 1.02 -0.08
N LEU A 54 -10.27 1.11 -0.31
CA LEU A 54 -9.32 0.04 0.00
C LEU A 54 -9.14 -0.15 1.51
N PHE A 55 -8.93 0.92 2.28
CA PHE A 55 -8.63 0.85 3.71
C PHE A 55 -9.87 0.75 4.60
N GLY A 56 -11.00 1.35 4.21
CA GLY A 56 -12.13 1.60 5.10
C GLY A 56 -12.68 0.35 5.81
N ARG A 57 -12.95 -0.73 5.10
CA ARG A 57 -13.48 -1.97 5.69
C ARG A 57 -12.43 -2.98 6.08
N VAL A 58 -11.29 -2.95 5.41
CA VAL A 58 -10.18 -3.88 5.71
C VAL A 58 -9.62 -3.57 7.09
N GLU A 59 -9.41 -2.29 7.37
CA GLU A 59 -8.81 -1.82 8.62
C GLU A 59 -9.82 -1.25 9.62
N ALA A 60 -11.11 -1.36 9.34
CA ALA A 60 -12.18 -0.79 10.16
C ALA A 60 -12.03 0.71 10.43
N ILE A 61 -11.31 1.43 9.58
CA ILE A 61 -11.16 2.88 9.63
C ILE A 61 -12.34 3.50 8.85
N PRO A 62 -13.09 4.43 9.41
CA PRO A 62 -14.15 5.10 8.66
C PRO A 62 -13.60 5.74 7.39
N ARG A 63 -14.13 5.34 6.24
CA ARG A 63 -13.70 5.77 4.90
C ARG A 63 -13.46 7.28 4.79
N ARG A 64 -14.35 8.09 5.38
CA ARG A 64 -14.24 9.55 5.36
C ARG A 64 -12.90 10.04 5.90
N HIS A 65 -12.39 9.44 6.96
CA HIS A 65 -11.13 9.87 7.57
C HIS A 65 -9.92 9.58 6.66
N VAL A 66 -9.96 8.45 5.94
CA VAL A 66 -8.93 8.14 4.95
C VAL A 66 -8.96 9.17 3.81
N VAL A 67 -10.14 9.43 3.25
CA VAL A 67 -10.31 10.37 2.14
C VAL A 67 -9.92 11.78 2.56
N GLU A 68 -10.48 12.30 3.66
CA GLU A 68 -10.19 13.66 4.16
C GLU A 68 -8.68 13.84 4.44
N THR A 69 -8.04 12.83 5.06
CA THR A 69 -6.61 12.89 5.34
C THR A 69 -5.78 12.93 4.06
N LEU A 70 -6.08 12.08 3.09
CA LEU A 70 -5.32 12.05 1.85
C LEU A 70 -5.59 13.28 0.98
N ASP A 71 -6.83 13.78 0.92
CA ASP A 71 -7.15 15.03 0.22
C ASP A 71 -6.37 16.23 0.80
N GLU A 72 -6.12 16.23 2.11
CA GLU A 72 -5.35 17.28 2.77
C GLU A 72 -3.83 17.09 2.66
N LYS A 73 -3.33 15.86 2.82
CA LYS A 73 -1.91 15.57 3.03
C LYS A 73 -1.19 15.02 1.81
N MET A 74 -1.89 14.39 0.88
CA MET A 74 -1.26 13.75 -0.28
C MET A 74 -0.76 14.80 -1.28
N THR A 75 0.52 15.11 -1.21
CA THR A 75 1.20 16.04 -2.12
C THR A 75 2.08 15.33 -3.13
N TRP A 76 2.17 14.01 -3.08
CA TRP A 76 3.00 13.15 -3.92
C TRP A 76 2.20 12.52 -5.07
N THR A 77 2.91 12.25 -6.15
CA THR A 77 2.44 11.53 -7.33
C THR A 77 3.37 10.37 -7.70
N SER A 78 4.49 10.25 -6.99
CA SER A 78 5.53 9.23 -7.20
C SER A 78 5.98 8.62 -5.87
N ALA A 79 6.62 7.45 -5.94
CA ALA A 79 7.16 6.80 -4.77
C ALA A 79 8.29 7.61 -4.11
N GLN A 80 9.11 8.31 -4.89
CA GLN A 80 10.16 9.20 -4.39
C GLN A 80 9.57 10.39 -3.61
N GLU A 81 8.52 11.01 -4.15
CA GLU A 81 7.85 12.12 -3.47
C GLU A 81 7.16 11.65 -2.19
N TYR A 82 6.57 10.44 -2.17
CA TYR A 82 6.02 9.83 -0.95
C TYR A 82 7.09 9.66 0.13
N VAL A 83 8.26 9.12 -0.22
CA VAL A 83 9.38 8.98 0.73
C VAL A 83 9.78 10.35 1.27
N ALA A 84 9.95 11.36 0.40
CA ALA A 84 10.31 12.71 0.82
C ALA A 84 9.23 13.34 1.73
N ALA A 85 7.95 13.08 1.46
CA ALA A 85 6.85 13.54 2.31
C ALA A 85 6.91 12.90 3.70
N LEU A 86 7.20 11.59 3.80
CA LEU A 86 7.37 10.91 5.10
C LEU A 86 8.62 11.40 5.84
N GLU A 87 9.75 11.59 5.15
CA GLU A 87 11.00 12.10 5.76
C GLU A 87 10.85 13.51 6.34
N ALA A 88 9.92 14.29 5.82
CA ALA A 88 9.61 15.62 6.35
C ALA A 88 8.77 15.60 7.64
N LEU A 89 8.21 14.46 8.04
CA LEU A 89 7.40 14.33 9.24
C LEU A 89 8.26 14.07 10.48
N PRO A 90 7.82 14.53 11.67
CA PRO A 90 8.48 14.22 12.93
C PRO A 90 8.16 12.77 13.38
N LEU A 91 8.71 11.80 12.66
CA LEU A 91 8.47 10.38 12.90
C LEU A 91 8.97 9.94 14.29
N GLY A 92 8.17 9.17 15.01
CA GLY A 92 8.58 8.54 16.27
C GLY A 92 9.47 7.32 16.02
N PRO A 93 8.95 6.23 15.43
CA PRO A 93 9.75 5.08 15.00
C PRO A 93 10.36 5.31 13.62
N ASN A 94 11.33 4.48 13.24
CA ASN A 94 11.71 4.36 11.84
C ASN A 94 10.55 3.78 11.04
N VAL A 95 10.35 4.26 9.81
CA VAL A 95 9.32 3.76 8.90
C VAL A 95 9.98 3.16 7.66
N ALA A 96 9.61 1.94 7.32
CA ALA A 96 9.92 1.32 6.04
C ALA A 96 8.60 0.99 5.32
N ALA A 97 8.62 0.93 3.99
CA ALA A 97 7.40 0.76 3.21
C ALA A 97 7.49 -0.41 2.22
N PHE A 98 6.37 -1.09 2.04
CA PHE A 98 6.06 -1.92 0.89
C PHE A 98 5.16 -1.14 -0.08
N ILE A 99 5.26 -1.45 -1.37
CA ILE A 99 4.25 -1.02 -2.33
C ILE A 99 3.13 -2.06 -2.39
N GLY A 100 1.88 -1.62 -2.30
CA GLY A 100 0.72 -2.48 -2.36
C GLY A 100 0.38 -2.90 -3.80
N HIS A 101 0.21 -4.20 -4.06
CA HIS A 101 -0.24 -4.68 -5.38
C HIS A 101 -1.64 -4.16 -5.73
N SER A 102 -2.53 -4.01 -4.75
CA SER A 102 -3.86 -3.43 -4.94
C SER A 102 -3.82 -1.96 -5.31
N ASP A 103 -2.90 -1.19 -4.71
CA ASP A 103 -2.65 0.21 -5.04
C ASP A 103 -2.21 0.36 -6.50
N ILE A 104 -1.13 -0.34 -6.91
CA ILE A 104 -0.65 -0.34 -8.29
C ILE A 104 -1.76 -0.72 -9.27
N ARG A 105 -2.53 -1.77 -8.94
CA ARG A 105 -3.56 -2.30 -9.81
C ARG A 105 -4.76 -1.35 -9.93
N ALA A 106 -5.18 -0.71 -8.84
CA ALA A 106 -6.24 0.31 -8.83
C ALA A 106 -5.83 1.54 -9.63
N ALA A 107 -4.59 2.00 -9.46
CA ALA A 107 -4.06 3.15 -10.19
C ALA A 107 -4.04 2.94 -11.71
N GLU A 108 -3.68 1.74 -12.18
CA GLU A 108 -3.57 1.47 -13.63
C GLU A 108 -4.87 1.06 -14.30
N LEU A 109 -5.76 0.37 -13.60
CA LEU A 109 -7.01 -0.13 -14.19
C LEU A 109 -8.25 0.68 -13.81
N GLY A 110 -8.14 1.52 -12.77
CA GLY A 110 -9.28 2.03 -12.04
C GLY A 110 -9.90 0.94 -11.15
N LEU A 111 -10.42 1.33 -9.99
CA LEU A 111 -10.86 0.37 -8.96
C LEU A 111 -11.97 -0.58 -9.46
N ASP A 112 -12.91 -0.09 -10.29
CA ASP A 112 -13.97 -0.94 -10.84
C ASP A 112 -13.41 -2.08 -11.71
N ARG A 113 -12.56 -1.77 -12.67
CA ARG A 113 -11.95 -2.81 -13.54
C ARG A 113 -10.99 -3.70 -12.75
N ALA A 114 -10.23 -3.14 -11.82
CA ALA A 114 -9.26 -3.85 -10.99
C ALA A 114 -9.90 -4.96 -10.14
N THR A 115 -11.19 -4.83 -9.85
CA THR A 115 -11.97 -5.75 -9.00
C THR A 115 -12.94 -6.63 -9.78
N ARG A 116 -12.68 -6.89 -11.06
CA ARG A 116 -13.50 -7.75 -11.92
C ARG A 116 -12.76 -9.01 -12.34
N LYS A 117 -13.43 -10.17 -12.26
CA LYS A 117 -12.86 -11.48 -12.60
C LYS A 117 -12.57 -11.65 -14.09
N ASP A 118 -13.35 -11.01 -14.94
CA ASP A 118 -13.27 -11.06 -16.40
C ASP A 118 -12.20 -10.12 -16.96
N VAL A 119 -11.68 -9.18 -16.18
CA VAL A 119 -10.67 -8.23 -16.63
C VAL A 119 -9.28 -8.87 -16.57
N THR A 120 -8.54 -8.69 -17.64
CA THR A 120 -7.11 -9.00 -17.75
C THR A 120 -6.38 -7.73 -18.18
N PRO A 121 -5.36 -7.30 -17.47
CA PRO A 121 -4.57 -6.14 -17.90
C PRO A 121 -3.99 -6.33 -19.29
N SER A 122 -4.04 -5.28 -20.10
CA SER A 122 -3.34 -5.21 -21.38
C SER A 122 -1.82 -5.27 -21.19
N PRO A 123 -1.04 -5.53 -22.26
CA PRO A 123 0.42 -5.47 -22.19
C PRO A 123 0.95 -4.11 -21.71
N THR A 124 0.30 -3.02 -22.08
CA THR A 124 0.66 -1.66 -21.68
C THR A 124 0.39 -1.42 -20.19
N GLU A 125 -0.79 -1.80 -19.70
CA GLU A 125 -1.13 -1.69 -18.28
C GLU A 125 -0.20 -2.55 -17.41
N LEU A 126 0.15 -3.76 -17.86
CA LEU A 126 1.14 -4.59 -17.16
C LEU A 126 2.53 -3.95 -17.12
N ALA A 127 2.95 -3.32 -18.21
CA ALA A 127 4.23 -2.60 -18.25
C ALA A 127 4.22 -1.38 -17.31
N ALA A 128 3.09 -0.66 -17.23
CA ALA A 128 2.94 0.45 -16.31
C ALA A 128 2.97 0.00 -14.84
N MET A 129 2.31 -1.12 -14.50
CA MET A 129 2.42 -1.71 -13.16
C MET A 129 3.87 -2.12 -12.81
N GLU A 130 4.60 -2.71 -13.78
CA GLU A 130 6.01 -3.05 -13.59
C GLU A 130 6.87 -1.80 -13.37
N ALA A 131 6.63 -0.72 -14.10
CA ALA A 131 7.34 0.55 -13.94
C ALA A 131 7.10 1.16 -12.55
N LYS A 132 5.86 1.16 -12.05
CA LYS A 132 5.55 1.64 -10.69
C LYS A 132 6.24 0.80 -9.61
N LEU A 133 6.30 -0.52 -9.78
CA LEU A 133 7.04 -1.38 -8.86
C LEU A 133 8.55 -1.06 -8.88
N GLU A 134 9.16 -0.95 -10.07
CA GLU A 134 10.59 -0.60 -10.18
C GLU A 134 10.88 0.77 -9.57
N GLU A 135 10.04 1.76 -9.83
CA GLU A 135 10.13 3.10 -9.25
C GLU A 135 10.11 3.06 -7.71
N ALA A 136 9.16 2.32 -7.12
CA ALA A 136 9.09 2.17 -5.68
C ALA A 136 10.37 1.48 -5.12
N LEU A 137 10.88 0.45 -5.78
CA LEU A 137 12.11 -0.22 -5.37
C LEU A 137 13.34 0.71 -5.48
N ASP A 138 13.37 1.59 -6.47
CA ASP A 138 14.42 2.60 -6.64
C ASP A 138 14.33 3.70 -5.58
N ALA A 139 13.11 4.02 -5.11
CA ALA A 139 12.87 4.93 -3.99
C ALA A 139 13.22 4.31 -2.62
N GLY A 140 13.61 3.03 -2.55
CA GLY A 140 14.04 2.37 -1.32
C GLY A 140 13.01 1.47 -0.65
N PHE A 141 11.86 1.23 -1.28
CA PHE A 141 10.86 0.31 -0.74
C PHE A 141 11.43 -1.10 -0.54
N VAL A 142 11.01 -1.77 0.53
CA VAL A 142 11.50 -3.10 0.91
C VAL A 142 11.04 -4.18 -0.04
N GLY A 143 9.94 -3.95 -0.74
CA GLY A 143 9.35 -4.90 -1.67
C GLY A 143 7.90 -4.57 -1.98
N MET A 144 7.11 -5.60 -2.29
CA MET A 144 5.69 -5.49 -2.61
C MET A 144 4.87 -6.42 -1.70
N THR A 145 3.67 -5.99 -1.35
CA THR A 145 2.68 -6.87 -0.69
C THR A 145 1.58 -7.26 -1.65
N SER A 146 1.08 -8.50 -1.53
CA SER A 146 0.01 -9.01 -2.39
C SER A 146 -0.89 -9.98 -1.64
N GLN A 147 -2.15 -9.62 -1.49
CA GLN A 147 -3.14 -10.40 -0.77
C GLN A 147 -4.15 -11.06 -1.71
N GLN A 148 -4.58 -12.28 -1.39
CA GLN A 148 -5.53 -13.06 -2.18
C GLN A 148 -6.67 -13.64 -1.33
N LEU A 149 -7.01 -12.95 -0.25
CA LEU A 149 -8.09 -13.36 0.65
C LEU A 149 -9.45 -12.91 0.12
N LEU A 150 -10.45 -13.77 0.26
CA LEU A 150 -11.82 -13.48 -0.14
C LEU A 150 -12.61 -12.70 0.91
N PHE A 151 -12.07 -12.58 2.12
CA PHE A 151 -12.75 -11.98 3.26
C PHE A 151 -12.57 -10.47 3.32
N ASP A 152 -11.46 -9.95 2.82
CA ASP A 152 -11.20 -8.52 2.80
C ASP A 152 -12.02 -7.84 1.72
N LYS A 153 -12.85 -6.92 2.16
CA LYS A 153 -13.87 -6.30 1.32
C LYS A 153 -13.68 -4.80 1.25
N LEU A 154 -13.82 -4.27 0.04
CA LEU A 154 -13.84 -2.84 -0.20
C LEU A 154 -15.04 -2.17 0.47
N ASP A 155 -14.86 -0.91 0.82
CA ASP A 155 -15.94 0.02 1.15
C ASP A 155 -16.39 0.81 -0.08
N GLY A 156 -16.90 2.01 0.10
CA GLY A 156 -17.40 2.89 -0.97
C GLY A 156 -18.76 2.45 -1.51
N GLU A 157 -19.17 3.07 -2.61
CA GLU A 157 -20.48 2.81 -3.20
C GLU A 157 -20.41 1.89 -4.42
N VAL A 158 -19.44 2.12 -5.31
CA VAL A 158 -19.35 1.42 -6.60
C VAL A 158 -18.81 0.00 -6.47
N CYS A 159 -17.75 -0.17 -5.70
CA CYS A 159 -17.04 -1.46 -5.56
C CYS A 159 -17.32 -2.15 -4.22
N ARG A 160 -18.26 -1.67 -3.45
CA ARG A 160 -18.58 -2.17 -2.10
C ARG A 160 -18.76 -3.67 -2.08
N SER A 161 -18.12 -4.31 -1.10
CA SER A 161 -18.16 -5.76 -0.87
C SER A 161 -17.46 -6.62 -1.94
N ARG A 162 -16.81 -6.03 -2.93
CA ARG A 162 -15.83 -6.75 -3.75
C ARG A 162 -14.57 -7.01 -2.93
N THR A 163 -13.78 -7.99 -3.31
CA THR A 163 -12.47 -8.25 -2.68
C THR A 163 -11.42 -7.27 -3.20
N LEU A 164 -10.27 -7.22 -2.53
CA LEU A 164 -9.16 -6.36 -2.93
C LEU A 164 -8.69 -6.62 -4.37
N PRO A 165 -8.22 -5.60 -5.10
CA PRO A 165 -7.76 -5.72 -6.49
C PRO A 165 -6.75 -6.84 -6.73
N SER A 166 -5.77 -7.05 -5.83
CA SER A 166 -4.76 -8.10 -5.95
C SER A 166 -5.33 -9.53 -5.96
N THR A 167 -6.52 -9.74 -5.37
CA THR A 167 -7.22 -11.03 -5.40
C THR A 167 -7.62 -11.43 -6.82
N TYR A 168 -7.87 -10.46 -7.69
CA TYR A 168 -8.25 -10.68 -9.10
C TYR A 168 -7.06 -10.80 -10.04
N ALA A 169 -5.84 -10.56 -9.55
CA ALA A 169 -4.62 -10.66 -10.34
C ALA A 169 -4.40 -12.09 -10.82
N LYS A 170 -4.17 -12.25 -12.12
CA LYS A 170 -3.94 -13.57 -12.74
C LYS A 170 -2.47 -13.99 -12.65
N GLY A 171 -2.22 -15.27 -12.83
CA GLY A 171 -0.88 -15.84 -12.69
C GLY A 171 0.19 -15.19 -13.58
N LYS A 172 -0.17 -14.66 -14.77
CA LYS A 172 0.77 -13.93 -15.64
C LYS A 172 1.23 -12.62 -15.01
N GLU A 173 0.30 -11.82 -14.49
CA GLU A 173 0.57 -10.56 -13.80
C GLU A 173 1.49 -10.80 -12.59
N ARG A 174 1.09 -11.69 -11.68
CA ARG A 174 1.89 -12.02 -10.50
C ARG A 174 3.30 -12.50 -10.84
N ARG A 175 3.44 -13.37 -11.85
CA ARG A 175 4.77 -13.85 -12.27
C ARG A 175 5.66 -12.73 -12.79
N ARG A 176 5.11 -11.74 -13.49
CA ARG A 176 5.88 -10.60 -13.99
C ARG A 176 6.39 -9.74 -12.83
N LEU A 177 5.52 -9.35 -11.91
CA LEU A 177 5.90 -8.54 -10.74
C LEU A 177 6.88 -9.31 -9.83
N ASN A 178 6.63 -10.57 -9.54
CA ASN A 178 7.53 -11.39 -8.72
C ASN A 178 8.91 -11.60 -9.38
N LYS A 179 8.99 -11.60 -10.71
CA LYS A 179 10.28 -11.65 -11.42
C LYS A 179 11.13 -10.41 -11.15
N ILE A 180 10.50 -9.24 -11.05
CA ILE A 180 11.18 -7.99 -10.69
C ILE A 180 11.72 -8.10 -9.27
N LEU A 181 10.87 -8.44 -8.30
CA LEU A 181 11.28 -8.58 -6.89
C LEU A 181 12.47 -9.53 -6.74
N ARG A 182 12.39 -10.72 -7.39
CA ARG A 182 13.48 -11.69 -7.35
C ARG A 182 14.77 -11.15 -7.97
N ARG A 183 14.69 -10.45 -9.12
CA ARG A 183 15.86 -9.84 -9.76
C ARG A 183 16.51 -8.77 -8.90
N ARG A 184 15.70 -8.02 -8.16
CA ARG A 184 16.12 -6.93 -7.29
C ARG A 184 16.48 -7.40 -5.86
N GLY A 185 16.33 -8.68 -5.54
CA GLY A 185 16.55 -9.20 -4.18
C GLY A 185 15.63 -8.58 -3.15
N ARG A 186 14.36 -8.28 -3.52
CA ARG A 186 13.37 -7.62 -2.68
C ARG A 186 12.28 -8.57 -2.20
N ALA A 187 11.66 -8.23 -1.07
CA ALA A 187 10.67 -9.06 -0.41
C ALA A 187 9.32 -9.06 -1.15
N LEU A 188 8.61 -10.19 -1.06
CA LEU A 188 7.17 -10.29 -1.27
C LEU A 188 6.54 -10.71 0.07
N GLN A 189 5.59 -9.94 0.56
CA GLN A 189 4.76 -10.26 1.73
C GLN A 189 3.36 -10.68 1.29
#